data_12d9962b6cef0651a767e27dd7ae45a0
#
_entry.id   12d9962b6cef0651a767e27dd7ae45a0
#
_cell.length_a   1.000
_cell.length_b   1.000
_cell.length_c   1.000
_cell.angle_alpha   90.00
_cell.angle_beta   90.00
_cell.angle_gamma   90.00
#
_symmetry.space_group_name_H-M   'P 1'
#
loop_
_entity.id
_entity.type
_entity.pdbx_description
1 polymer ?
#
loop_
_entity_poly.entity_id
_entity_poly.type
_entity_poly.pdbx_seq_one_letter_code
_entity_poly.pdbx_strand_id
1 'polypeptide(L)'
;MVKYKSDYDYYRLVEDILENDEFGKIGEIKQHGMTRLEHSLRVSYYSYQITKKLGLHYQETARAGLLHDFFENSVDTSKKGKAQQFVNHPKEAADNAKKYFEINDLEEDIIKCHMFPSNTLVPKYMESWVVNFVDKTVATYEFGKSFSYKFSYLTNFYLILLLNFLK
;
A
#
# COMPACT_ATOMS: atom_id res chain seq x y z
N MET A 1 -10.39 7.65 -9.07
CA MET A 1 -9.86 8.60 -8.06
C MET A 1 -10.47 8.22 -6.71
N VAL A 2 -9.67 7.92 -5.72
CA VAL A 2 -10.18 7.56 -4.39
C VAL A 2 -10.73 8.82 -3.71
N LYS A 3 -11.95 8.75 -3.17
CA LYS A 3 -12.67 9.91 -2.59
C LYS A 3 -12.14 10.34 -1.19
N TYR A 4 -10.93 9.91 -0.79
CA TYR A 4 -10.42 10.20 0.55
C TYR A 4 -10.32 11.70 0.88
N LYS A 5 -10.05 12.54 -0.13
CA LYS A 5 -9.98 14.01 0.06
C LYS A 5 -11.33 14.66 0.36
N SER A 6 -12.43 13.99 0.05
CA SER A 6 -13.78 14.49 0.33
C SER A 6 -14.39 13.90 1.60
N ASP A 7 -13.72 12.92 2.23
CA ASP A 7 -14.12 12.35 3.51
C ASP A 7 -13.34 13.04 4.64
N TYR A 8 -13.96 14.08 5.20
CA TYR A 8 -13.34 14.92 6.23
C TYR A 8 -13.03 14.13 7.51
N ASP A 9 -13.92 13.20 7.89
CA ASP A 9 -13.69 12.34 9.07
C ASP A 9 -12.42 11.50 8.91
N TYR A 10 -12.27 10.87 7.73
CA TYR A 10 -11.07 10.10 7.43
C TYR A 10 -9.81 10.98 7.39
N TYR A 11 -9.89 12.14 6.69
CA TYR A 11 -8.73 13.02 6.54
C TYR A 11 -8.14 13.44 7.88
N ARG A 12 -8.98 13.82 8.84
CA ARG A 12 -8.55 14.20 10.19
C ARG A 12 -7.83 13.11 10.97
N LEU A 13 -8.09 11.83 10.66
CA LEU A 13 -7.42 10.69 11.32
C LEU A 13 -5.98 10.49 10.86
N VAL A 14 -5.67 10.96 9.65
CA VAL A 14 -4.39 10.68 8.96
C VAL A 14 -3.63 11.94 8.58
N GLU A 15 -4.15 13.12 8.91
CA GLU A 15 -3.59 14.43 8.55
C GLU A 15 -2.15 14.59 9.05
N ASP A 16 -1.89 14.25 10.31
CA ASP A 16 -0.57 14.29 10.92
C ASP A 16 0.46 13.39 10.21
N ILE A 17 0.02 12.26 9.68
CA ILE A 17 0.87 11.36 8.89
C ILE A 17 1.14 11.96 7.51
N LEU A 18 0.11 12.49 6.86
CA LEU A 18 0.23 13.06 5.51
C LEU A 18 1.07 14.35 5.47
N GLU A 19 1.11 15.11 6.56
CA GLU A 19 1.90 16.33 6.69
C GLU A 19 3.34 16.07 7.16
N ASN A 20 3.69 14.83 7.49
CA ASN A 20 5.03 14.46 7.91
C ASN A 20 5.97 14.34 6.71
N ASP A 21 7.06 15.09 6.69
CA ASP A 21 8.03 15.13 5.60
C ASP A 21 8.69 13.76 5.34
N GLU A 22 8.97 12.98 6.40
CA GLU A 22 9.60 11.66 6.26
C GLU A 22 8.62 10.67 5.62
N PHE A 23 7.35 10.71 6.02
CA PHE A 23 6.31 9.90 5.38
C PHE A 23 6.10 10.34 3.92
N GLY A 24 6.17 11.62 3.63
CA GLY A 24 6.02 12.16 2.26
C GLY A 24 7.00 11.55 1.25
N LYS A 25 8.19 11.11 1.68
CA LYS A 25 9.21 10.50 0.82
C LYS A 25 8.73 9.22 0.13
N ILE A 26 7.79 8.47 0.70
CA ILE A 26 7.21 7.29 0.02
C ILE A 26 6.42 7.66 -1.25
N GLY A 27 6.01 8.93 -1.39
CA GLY A 27 5.37 9.46 -2.59
C GLY A 27 6.28 9.49 -3.82
N GLU A 28 7.59 9.46 -3.65
CA GLU A 28 8.57 9.42 -4.74
C GLU A 28 8.81 7.99 -5.24
N ILE A 29 8.43 6.98 -4.46
CA ILE A 29 8.69 5.57 -4.74
C ILE A 29 7.58 5.02 -5.64
N LYS A 30 7.94 4.60 -6.86
CA LYS A 30 6.99 3.98 -7.81
C LYS A 30 6.81 2.49 -7.52
N GLN A 31 5.54 2.07 -7.43
CA GLN A 31 5.13 0.68 -7.24
C GLN A 31 3.96 0.37 -8.18
N HIS A 32 4.10 -0.67 -9.02
CA HIS A 32 3.05 -1.16 -9.95
C HIS A 32 2.35 -0.09 -10.82
N GLY A 33 3.08 0.99 -11.20
CA GLY A 33 2.56 2.05 -12.08
C GLY A 33 1.92 3.23 -11.35
N MET A 34 1.97 3.25 -10.02
CA MET A 34 1.60 4.38 -9.15
C MET A 34 2.66 4.57 -8.06
N THR A 35 2.48 5.57 -7.20
CA THR A 35 3.38 5.78 -6.07
C THR A 35 2.97 4.90 -4.89
N ARG A 36 3.92 4.59 -4.01
CA ARG A 36 3.63 3.86 -2.77
C ARG A 36 2.63 4.62 -1.88
N LEU A 37 2.72 5.95 -1.85
CA LEU A 37 1.76 6.80 -1.15
C LEU A 37 0.33 6.60 -1.69
N GLU A 38 0.14 6.56 -3.01
CA GLU A 38 -1.19 6.33 -3.61
C GLU A 38 -1.73 4.95 -3.26
N HIS A 39 -0.88 3.92 -3.24
CA HIS A 39 -1.23 2.58 -2.79
C HIS A 39 -1.65 2.59 -1.31
N SER A 40 -0.81 3.13 -0.42
CA SER A 40 -1.07 3.20 1.02
C SER A 40 -2.36 3.97 1.35
N LEU A 41 -2.63 5.07 0.63
CA LEU A 41 -3.89 5.82 0.77
C LEU A 41 -5.12 4.99 0.40
N ARG A 42 -5.04 4.14 -0.63
CA ARG A 42 -6.15 3.25 -1.00
C ARG A 42 -6.38 2.16 0.04
N VAL A 43 -5.31 1.51 0.45
CA VAL A 43 -5.37 0.46 1.50
C VAL A 43 -5.96 1.04 2.78
N SER A 44 -5.45 2.17 3.24
CA SER A 44 -5.94 2.89 4.42
C SER A 44 -7.43 3.22 4.32
N TYR A 45 -7.84 3.90 3.25
CA TYR A 45 -9.21 4.37 3.09
C TYR A 45 -10.23 3.24 2.96
N TYR A 46 -9.94 2.20 2.18
CA TYR A 46 -10.85 1.07 2.07
C TYR A 46 -10.93 0.27 3.35
N SER A 47 -9.81 0.07 4.05
CA SER A 47 -9.80 -0.61 5.36
C SER A 47 -10.58 0.18 6.40
N TYR A 48 -10.41 1.51 6.45
CA TYR A 48 -11.21 2.41 7.27
C TYR A 48 -12.70 2.25 7.02
N GLN A 49 -13.14 2.25 5.76
CA GLN A 49 -14.56 2.11 5.44
C GLN A 49 -15.14 0.77 5.85
N ILE A 50 -14.38 -0.31 5.68
CA ILE A 50 -14.79 -1.66 6.07
C ILE A 50 -14.89 -1.75 7.59
N THR A 51 -13.86 -1.36 8.31
CA THR A 51 -13.82 -1.46 9.77
C THR A 51 -14.84 -0.53 10.44
N LYS A 52 -15.08 0.66 9.90
CA LYS A 52 -16.15 1.57 10.36
C LYS A 52 -17.53 0.94 10.24
N LYS A 53 -17.82 0.26 9.12
CA LYS A 53 -19.09 -0.48 8.92
C LYS A 53 -19.25 -1.69 9.84
N LEU A 54 -18.15 -2.34 10.19
CA LEU A 54 -18.13 -3.50 11.06
C LEU A 54 -18.12 -3.12 12.56
N GLY A 55 -18.03 -1.84 12.90
CA GLY A 55 -17.95 -1.38 14.30
C GLY A 55 -16.63 -1.75 14.98
N LEU A 56 -15.55 -1.91 14.19
CA LEU A 56 -14.21 -2.20 14.66
C LEU A 56 -13.41 -0.90 14.92
N HIS A 57 -12.15 -1.01 15.33
CA HIS A 57 -11.25 0.13 15.61
C HIS A 57 -10.79 0.79 14.28
N TYR A 58 -11.71 1.52 13.64
CA TYR A 58 -11.49 2.11 12.31
C TYR A 58 -10.47 3.25 12.29
N GLN A 59 -10.27 3.93 13.43
CA GLN A 59 -9.30 5.03 13.54
C GLN A 59 -7.87 4.50 13.43
N GLU A 60 -7.56 3.51 14.24
CA GLU A 60 -6.28 2.80 14.24
C GLU A 60 -6.06 2.08 12.89
N THR A 61 -7.12 1.51 12.35
CA THR A 61 -7.04 0.84 11.03
C THR A 61 -6.69 1.82 9.92
N ALA A 62 -7.27 3.03 9.93
CA ALA A 62 -6.94 4.07 8.95
C ALA A 62 -5.46 4.46 9.03
N ARG A 63 -4.96 4.73 10.22
CA ARG A 63 -3.57 5.15 10.47
C ARG A 63 -2.58 4.04 10.11
N ALA A 64 -2.78 2.84 10.66
CA ALA A 64 -1.90 1.70 10.39
C ALA A 64 -1.95 1.26 8.92
N GLY A 65 -3.12 1.31 8.29
CA GLY A 65 -3.27 1.05 6.86
C GLY A 65 -2.52 2.07 5.99
N LEU A 66 -2.36 3.32 6.45
CA LEU A 66 -1.53 4.30 5.75
C LEU A 66 -0.04 4.03 5.96
N LEU A 67 0.34 3.57 7.15
CA LEU A 67 1.73 3.34 7.56
C LEU A 67 2.27 1.95 7.18
N HIS A 68 1.45 1.02 6.65
CA HIS A 68 1.85 -0.38 6.46
C HIS A 68 3.09 -0.55 5.57
N ASP A 69 3.28 0.34 4.62
CA ASP A 69 4.39 0.37 3.66
C ASP A 69 5.34 1.57 3.88
N PHE A 70 5.43 2.07 5.11
CA PHE A 70 6.33 3.17 5.47
C PHE A 70 7.76 2.70 5.62
N PHE A 71 8.41 2.37 4.49
CA PHE A 71 9.81 1.97 4.43
C PHE A 71 10.51 2.56 3.20
N GLU A 72 11.84 2.64 3.23
CA GLU A 72 12.65 3.09 2.11
C GLU A 72 13.03 1.93 1.19
N ASN A 73 13.38 2.24 -0.08
CA ASN A 73 13.89 1.21 -0.97
C ASN A 73 15.30 0.79 -0.55
N SER A 74 15.57 -0.52 -0.57
CA SER A 74 16.91 -1.04 -0.36
C SER A 74 17.90 -0.47 -1.38
N VAL A 75 19.09 -0.13 -0.91
CA VAL A 75 20.23 0.24 -1.77
C VAL A 75 20.70 -0.96 -2.61
N ASP A 76 20.55 -2.19 -2.08
CA ASP A 76 20.83 -3.43 -2.81
C ASP A 76 19.71 -3.77 -3.80
N THR A 77 19.94 -3.45 -5.07
CA THR A 77 19.00 -3.72 -6.18
C THR A 77 19.10 -5.15 -6.76
N SER A 78 19.98 -5.99 -6.21
CA SER A 78 20.10 -7.40 -6.61
C SER A 78 18.80 -8.18 -6.35
N LYS A 79 18.63 -9.34 -7.01
CA LYS A 79 17.48 -10.23 -6.74
C LYS A 79 17.41 -10.65 -5.28
N LYS A 80 18.56 -10.88 -4.64
CA LYS A 80 18.65 -11.27 -3.22
C LYS A 80 18.26 -10.11 -2.31
N GLY A 81 18.76 -8.90 -2.57
CA GLY A 81 18.40 -7.69 -1.83
C GLY A 81 16.91 -7.39 -1.91
N LYS A 82 16.30 -7.50 -3.09
CA LYS A 82 14.84 -7.31 -3.26
C LYS A 82 14.01 -8.36 -2.53
N ALA A 83 14.42 -9.63 -2.56
CA ALA A 83 13.75 -10.68 -1.81
C ALA A 83 13.85 -10.47 -0.30
N GLN A 84 15.03 -10.05 0.19
CA GLN A 84 15.23 -9.73 1.59
C GLN A 84 14.37 -8.53 2.02
N GLN A 85 14.30 -7.49 1.21
CA GLN A 85 13.44 -6.33 1.47
C GLN A 85 11.96 -6.73 1.50
N PHE A 86 11.51 -7.57 0.56
CA PHE A 86 10.13 -8.07 0.53
C PHE A 86 9.73 -8.79 1.83
N VAL A 87 10.66 -9.52 2.46
CA VAL A 87 10.40 -10.20 3.74
C VAL A 87 10.48 -9.23 4.92
N ASN A 88 11.38 -8.25 4.88
CA ASN A 88 11.72 -7.42 6.04
C ASN A 88 10.92 -6.11 6.11
N HIS A 89 10.34 -5.62 4.97
CA HIS A 89 9.69 -4.31 4.96
C HIS A 89 8.56 -4.13 6.00
N PRO A 90 7.77 -5.16 6.40
CA PRO A 90 6.75 -4.94 7.42
C PRO A 90 7.36 -4.57 8.78
N LYS A 91 8.51 -5.15 9.10
CA LYS A 91 9.25 -4.78 10.32
C LYS A 91 9.82 -3.37 10.21
N GLU A 92 10.45 -3.05 9.09
CA GLU A 92 11.01 -1.72 8.81
C GLU A 92 9.93 -0.64 8.86
N ALA A 93 8.76 -0.90 8.26
CA ALA A 93 7.61 0.00 8.29
C ALA A 93 7.11 0.24 9.74
N ALA A 94 7.04 -0.82 10.57
CA ALA A 94 6.65 -0.69 11.97
C ALA A 94 7.69 0.07 12.79
N ASP A 95 8.98 -0.16 12.56
CA ASP A 95 10.07 0.54 13.23
C ASP A 95 10.06 2.03 12.86
N ASN A 96 9.83 2.38 11.58
CA ASN A 96 9.67 3.76 11.13
C ASN A 96 8.40 4.40 11.70
N ALA A 97 7.28 3.68 11.72
CA ALA A 97 6.04 4.19 12.31
C ALA A 97 6.24 4.55 13.79
N LYS A 98 6.91 3.69 14.58
CA LYS A 98 7.24 3.98 15.99
C LYS A 98 8.19 5.16 16.17
N LYS A 99 9.09 5.37 15.22
CA LYS A 99 10.09 6.45 15.28
C LYS A 99 9.46 7.83 15.07
N TYR A 100 8.47 7.92 14.21
CA TYR A 100 7.91 9.20 13.77
C TYR A 100 6.50 9.48 14.29
N PHE A 101 5.79 8.44 14.75
CA PHE A 101 4.42 8.54 15.22
C PHE A 101 4.21 7.73 16.50
N GLU A 102 3.26 8.15 17.31
CA GLU A 102 2.78 7.31 18.41
C GLU A 102 1.81 6.28 17.85
N ILE A 103 2.21 5.01 17.87
CA ILE A 103 1.38 3.88 17.46
C ILE A 103 1.18 2.92 18.62
N ASN A 104 -0.02 2.33 18.70
CA ASN A 104 -0.38 1.35 19.70
C ASN A 104 -0.13 -0.10 19.23
N ASP A 105 -0.40 -1.09 20.10
CA ASP A 105 -0.18 -2.51 19.82
C ASP A 105 -1.03 -3.02 18.64
N LEU A 106 -2.24 -2.49 18.45
CA LEU A 106 -3.11 -2.84 17.32
C LEU A 106 -2.53 -2.33 16.01
N GLU A 107 -2.10 -1.06 15.97
CA GLU A 107 -1.49 -0.46 14.79
C GLU A 107 -0.18 -1.18 14.43
N GLU A 108 0.63 -1.54 15.43
CA GLU A 108 1.84 -2.32 15.20
C GLU A 108 1.54 -3.71 14.62
N ASP A 109 0.53 -4.42 15.15
CA ASP A 109 0.13 -5.74 14.64
C ASP A 109 -0.33 -5.61 13.18
N ILE A 110 -1.17 -4.62 12.86
CA ILE A 110 -1.62 -4.35 11.48
C ILE A 110 -0.40 -4.20 10.55
N ILE A 111 0.54 -3.32 10.90
CA ILE A 111 1.70 -3.04 10.06
C ILE A 111 2.59 -4.28 9.90
N LYS A 112 2.88 -5.00 10.99
CA LYS A 112 3.76 -6.18 10.95
C LYS A 112 3.16 -7.38 10.23
N CYS A 113 1.84 -7.56 10.30
CA CYS A 113 1.17 -8.76 9.79
C CYS A 113 0.55 -8.59 8.40
N HIS A 114 0.62 -7.39 7.78
CA HIS A 114 -0.05 -7.15 6.49
C HIS A 114 0.41 -8.10 5.38
N MET A 115 1.63 -8.63 5.45
CA MET A 115 2.18 -9.57 4.47
C MET A 115 1.84 -11.04 4.73
N PHE A 116 1.08 -11.38 5.77
CA PHE A 116 0.67 -12.77 5.98
C PHE A 116 -0.10 -13.34 4.75
N PRO A 117 0.17 -14.58 4.27
CA PRO A 117 1.07 -15.60 4.80
C PRO A 117 2.51 -15.51 4.26
N SER A 118 2.88 -14.49 3.47
CA SER A 118 4.25 -14.35 2.92
C SER A 118 5.29 -14.12 4.01
N ASN A 119 4.89 -13.54 5.15
CA ASN A 119 5.61 -13.60 6.40
C ASN A 119 4.91 -14.58 7.37
N THR A 120 5.58 -14.98 8.44
CA THR A 120 5.08 -15.97 9.40
C THR A 120 4.27 -15.35 10.55
N LEU A 121 4.09 -14.04 10.56
CA LEU A 121 3.38 -13.31 11.61
C LEU A 121 1.88 -13.37 11.37
N VAL A 122 1.19 -14.17 12.16
CA VAL A 122 -0.27 -14.33 12.05
C VAL A 122 -0.96 -13.11 12.66
N PRO A 123 -1.90 -12.46 11.94
CA PRO A 123 -2.68 -11.35 12.47
C PRO A 123 -3.46 -11.74 13.73
N LYS A 124 -3.38 -10.91 14.78
CA LYS A 124 -4.05 -11.15 16.07
C LYS A 124 -5.44 -10.49 16.12
N TYR A 125 -5.64 -9.42 15.38
CA TYR A 125 -6.85 -8.62 15.39
C TYR A 125 -7.62 -8.73 14.07
N MET A 126 -8.93 -8.52 14.11
CA MET A 126 -9.76 -8.52 12.90
C MET A 126 -9.35 -7.39 11.93
N GLU A 127 -8.95 -6.25 12.47
CA GLU A 127 -8.46 -5.11 11.73
C GLU A 127 -7.20 -5.48 10.91
N SER A 128 -6.29 -6.25 11.48
CA SER A 128 -5.10 -6.74 10.80
C SER A 128 -5.46 -7.66 9.62
N TRP A 129 -6.48 -8.52 9.77
CA TRP A 129 -7.01 -9.33 8.67
C TRP A 129 -7.64 -8.47 7.59
N VAL A 130 -8.39 -7.43 7.96
CA VAL A 130 -9.00 -6.49 6.99
C VAL A 130 -7.92 -5.79 6.18
N VAL A 131 -6.90 -5.21 6.81
CA VAL A 131 -5.82 -4.53 6.11
C VAL A 131 -5.04 -5.49 5.21
N ASN A 132 -4.70 -6.69 5.71
CA ASN A 132 -4.03 -7.73 4.93
C ASN A 132 -4.82 -8.11 3.66
N PHE A 133 -6.13 -8.28 3.76
CA PHE A 133 -6.99 -8.61 2.62
C PHE A 133 -7.13 -7.44 1.65
N VAL A 134 -7.34 -6.22 2.17
CA VAL A 134 -7.48 -5.01 1.35
C VAL A 134 -6.19 -4.72 0.59
N ASP A 135 -5.03 -4.81 1.25
CA ASP A 135 -3.72 -4.63 0.62
C ASP A 135 -3.55 -5.55 -0.60
N LYS A 136 -3.77 -6.86 -0.43
CA LYS A 136 -3.65 -7.83 -1.52
C LYS A 136 -4.65 -7.57 -2.65
N THR A 137 -5.86 -7.15 -2.31
CA THR A 137 -6.91 -6.84 -3.29
C THR A 137 -6.53 -5.60 -4.09
N VAL A 138 -6.07 -4.54 -3.42
CA VAL A 138 -5.62 -3.30 -4.07
C VAL A 138 -4.39 -3.58 -4.95
N ALA A 139 -3.37 -4.30 -4.44
CA ALA A 139 -2.18 -4.65 -5.19
C ALA A 139 -2.51 -5.47 -6.45
N THR A 140 -3.42 -6.45 -6.35
CA THR A 140 -3.87 -7.26 -7.48
C THR A 140 -4.58 -6.42 -8.53
N TYR A 141 -5.46 -5.50 -8.12
CA TYR A 141 -6.14 -4.58 -9.03
C TYR A 141 -5.16 -3.64 -9.75
N GLU A 142 -4.19 -3.08 -9.02
CA GLU A 142 -3.17 -2.18 -9.55
C GLU A 142 -2.25 -2.90 -10.55
N PHE A 143 -1.83 -4.11 -10.22
CA PHE A 143 -1.05 -4.94 -11.12
C PHE A 143 -1.84 -5.28 -12.40
N GLY A 144 -3.10 -5.70 -12.27
CA GLY A 144 -3.97 -6.02 -13.41
C GLY A 144 -4.19 -4.81 -14.32
N LYS A 145 -4.39 -3.63 -13.74
CA LYS A 145 -4.51 -2.37 -14.50
C LYS A 145 -3.21 -2.03 -15.23
N SER A 146 -2.06 -2.13 -14.56
CA SER A 146 -0.75 -1.89 -15.18
C SER A 146 -0.47 -2.88 -16.31
N PHE A 147 -0.83 -4.14 -16.14
CA PHE A 147 -0.70 -5.17 -17.18
C PHE A 147 -1.62 -4.89 -18.38
N SER A 148 -2.88 -4.52 -18.13
CA SER A 148 -3.85 -4.18 -19.17
C SER A 148 -3.39 -3.01 -20.05
N TYR A 149 -2.82 -1.96 -19.45
CA TYR A 149 -2.26 -0.83 -20.21
C TYR A 149 -1.05 -1.26 -21.06
N LYS A 150 -0.13 -2.06 -20.51
CA LYS A 150 1.01 -2.56 -21.25
C LYS A 150 0.59 -3.47 -22.40
N PHE A 151 -0.40 -4.32 -22.18
CA PHE A 151 -0.95 -5.19 -23.21
C PHE A 151 -1.65 -4.40 -24.31
N SER A 152 -2.47 -3.41 -23.97
CA SER A 152 -3.12 -2.52 -24.94
C SER A 152 -2.11 -1.72 -25.76
N TYR A 153 -1.04 -1.21 -25.12
CA TYR A 153 0.03 -0.53 -25.83
C TYR A 153 0.73 -1.45 -26.83
N LEU A 154 1.05 -2.68 -26.43
CA LEU A 154 1.70 -3.66 -27.27
C LEU A 154 0.82 -4.05 -28.47
N THR A 155 -0.46 -4.31 -28.26
CA THR A 155 -1.41 -4.64 -29.33
C THR A 155 -1.57 -3.49 -30.32
N ASN A 156 -1.66 -2.24 -29.85
CA ASN A 156 -1.71 -1.06 -30.72
C ASN A 156 -0.40 -0.90 -31.52
N PHE A 157 0.76 -1.14 -30.91
CA PHE A 157 2.04 -1.08 -31.60
C PHE A 157 2.13 -2.13 -32.73
N TYR A 158 1.74 -3.39 -32.46
CA TYR A 158 1.70 -4.42 -33.50
C TYR A 158 0.67 -4.13 -34.59
N LEU A 159 -0.47 -3.56 -34.25
CA LEU A 159 -1.47 -3.14 -35.23
C LEU A 159 -0.92 -2.06 -36.18
N ILE A 160 -0.23 -1.06 -35.65
CA ILE A 160 0.43 -0.01 -36.44
C ILE A 160 1.49 -0.62 -37.39
N LEU A 161 2.31 -1.53 -36.89
CA LEU A 161 3.31 -2.22 -37.72
C LEU A 161 2.64 -3.01 -38.85
N LEU A 162 1.56 -3.74 -38.55
CA LEU A 162 0.80 -4.52 -39.53
C LEU A 162 0.20 -3.60 -40.61
N LEU A 163 -0.43 -2.50 -40.23
CA LEU A 163 -1.00 -1.53 -41.17
C LEU A 163 0.04 -0.85 -42.07
N ASN A 164 1.25 -0.63 -41.55
CA ASN A 164 2.37 -0.10 -42.37
C ASN A 164 2.97 -1.15 -43.32
N PHE A 165 2.92 -2.42 -42.94
CA PHE A 165 3.41 -3.52 -43.79
C PHE A 165 2.45 -3.84 -44.94
N LEU A 166 1.14 -3.57 -44.77
CA LEU A 166 0.09 -3.80 -45.77
C LEU A 166 -0.09 -2.64 -46.75
N LYS A 167 0.62 -1.52 -46.59
CA LYS A 167 0.72 -0.42 -47.54
C LYS A 167 1.86 -0.64 -48.54
#